data_ff8b6ef23109a539b331de67a29b570a
#
_entry.id   ff8b6ef23109a539b331de67a29b570a
#
_cell.length_a   1.000
_cell.length_b   1.000
_cell.length_c   1.000
_cell.angle_alpha   90.00
_cell.angle_beta   90.00
_cell.angle_gamma   90.00
#
_symmetry.space_group_name_H-M   'P 1'
#
loop_
_entity.id
_entity.type
_entity.pdbx_description
1 polymer ?
#
loop_
_entity_poly.entity_id
_entity_poly.type
_entity_poly.pdbx_seq_one_letter_code
_entity_poly.pdbx_strand_id
1 'polypeptide(L)'
;MTTPEDHPTAGPSRRTVLASASLAGVGVTALAGCGDARDAAGDAASSASDAAGDAVKDAISKATIPVGGGRIFADQKVVVTQPTSGDFKAFSAVCTHQNCVVSDVSNGTINCACHGSEYDITTGAVKRGPATRALPEKSVTVSGDGITLT
;
A
#
# COMPACT_ATOMS: atom_id res chain seq x y z
N MET A 1 35.77 41.62 -3.30
CA MET A 1 35.68 41.63 -1.83
C MET A 1 34.28 41.26 -1.48
N THR A 2 34.06 40.05 -1.11
CA THR A 2 32.92 39.59 -0.28
C THR A 2 33.13 38.11 0.04
N THR A 3 33.16 37.86 1.29
CA THR A 3 33.52 36.63 2.00
C THR A 3 32.58 35.45 1.73
N PRO A 4 33.08 34.21 1.73
CA PRO A 4 32.24 33.02 1.76
C PRO A 4 31.80 32.73 3.19
N GLU A 5 30.52 32.51 3.43
CA GLU A 5 29.98 32.10 4.71
C GLU A 5 29.89 30.54 4.80
N ASP A 6 30.51 30.13 5.82
CA ASP A 6 30.73 28.84 6.41
C ASP A 6 29.42 28.12 6.78
N HIS A 7 29.28 26.88 6.35
CA HIS A 7 28.22 25.99 6.83
C HIS A 7 28.77 25.01 7.86
N PRO A 8 28.29 25.03 9.10
CA PRO A 8 28.71 24.06 10.09
C PRO A 8 28.04 22.71 9.87
N THR A 9 28.90 21.72 9.67
CA THR A 9 28.64 20.32 9.75
C THR A 9 28.39 19.87 11.19
N ALA A 10 27.72 18.71 11.30
CA ALA A 10 27.69 17.78 12.41
C ALA A 10 26.48 17.82 13.35
N GLY A 11 25.59 16.86 13.10
CA GLY A 11 24.69 16.33 14.13
C GLY A 11 25.16 14.94 14.60
N PRO A 12 25.18 14.65 15.90
CA PRO A 12 25.78 13.45 16.44
C PRO A 12 24.86 12.23 16.37
N SER A 13 25.48 11.13 15.97
CA SER A 13 25.05 9.75 16.17
C SER A 13 24.71 9.46 17.64
N ARG A 14 23.51 8.96 17.91
CA ARG A 14 23.19 8.34 19.19
C ARG A 14 22.90 6.86 18.96
N ARG A 15 23.95 6.08 19.15
CA ARG A 15 23.84 4.65 19.45
C ARG A 15 23.22 4.51 20.84
N THR A 16 22.05 3.93 20.93
CA THR A 16 21.55 3.42 22.21
C THR A 16 21.60 1.91 22.16
N VAL A 17 22.59 1.39 22.87
CA VAL A 17 22.74 -0.02 23.21
C VAL A 17 21.90 -0.23 24.46
N LEU A 18 20.94 -1.13 24.44
CA LEU A 18 20.31 -1.64 25.66
C LEU A 18 20.50 -3.14 25.73
N ALA A 19 21.11 -3.49 26.82
CA ALA A 19 21.55 -4.81 27.21
C ALA A 19 20.40 -5.69 27.72
N SER A 20 20.57 -6.95 27.41
CA SER A 20 20.23 -8.19 28.12
C SER A 20 19.58 -8.14 29.48
N ALA A 21 18.52 -8.95 29.65
CA ALA A 21 18.26 -9.62 30.92
C ALA A 21 17.66 -11.01 30.64
N SER A 22 18.48 -12.01 30.91
CA SER A 22 18.12 -13.42 30.96
C SER A 22 17.40 -13.72 32.26
N LEU A 23 16.35 -14.49 32.26
CA LEU A 23 15.85 -15.22 33.42
C LEU A 23 15.49 -16.63 33.04
N ALA A 24 16.27 -17.54 33.55
CA ALA A 24 16.07 -18.96 33.52
C ALA A 24 14.96 -19.37 34.51
N GLY A 25 14.06 -20.22 34.08
CA GLY A 25 13.08 -20.89 34.91
C GLY A 25 12.93 -22.34 34.49
N VAL A 26 13.56 -23.21 35.26
CA VAL A 26 13.49 -24.68 35.15
C VAL A 26 12.17 -25.16 35.76
N GLY A 27 11.45 -26.00 35.03
CA GLY A 27 10.28 -26.72 35.57
C GLY A 27 10.03 -27.99 34.76
N VAL A 28 10.67 -29.08 35.13
CA VAL A 28 10.42 -30.43 34.62
C VAL A 28 9.28 -31.05 35.42
N THR A 29 8.23 -31.51 34.77
CA THR A 29 7.40 -32.62 35.22
C THR A 29 6.99 -33.46 34.04
N ALA A 30 7.57 -34.63 33.96
CA ALA A 30 7.15 -35.74 33.11
C ALA A 30 5.89 -36.39 33.67
N LEU A 31 4.90 -36.61 32.83
CA LEU A 31 3.89 -37.67 33.02
C LEU A 31 3.57 -38.30 31.64
N ALA A 32 3.97 -39.52 31.54
CA ALA A 32 3.65 -40.37 30.42
C ALA A 32 2.15 -40.73 30.43
N GLY A 33 1.52 -40.58 29.26
CA GLY A 33 0.18 -41.04 29.01
C GLY A 33 0.04 -41.27 27.51
N CYS A 34 0.21 -42.54 27.08
CA CYS A 34 -0.13 -42.98 25.73
C CYS A 34 -1.64 -42.90 25.54
N GLY A 35 -2.07 -42.24 24.50
CA GLY A 35 -3.46 -42.23 24.06
C GLY A 35 -3.52 -41.59 22.69
N ASP A 36 -3.82 -42.44 21.68
CA ASP A 36 -4.03 -42.06 20.29
C ASP A 36 -5.12 -40.96 20.18
N ALA A 37 -4.69 -39.74 19.84
CA ALA A 37 -5.56 -38.67 19.40
C ALA A 37 -4.80 -37.81 18.34
N ARG A 38 -4.40 -38.48 17.28
CA ARG A 38 -4.00 -37.78 16.03
C ARG A 38 -5.19 -37.95 15.13
N ASP A 39 -5.96 -36.89 14.92
CA ASP A 39 -6.74 -36.60 13.72
C ASP A 39 -7.81 -35.50 13.86
N ALA A 40 -7.71 -34.59 14.86
CA ALA A 40 -8.71 -33.54 14.97
C ALA A 40 -8.16 -32.11 15.12
N ALA A 41 -6.86 -31.86 14.96
CA ALA A 41 -6.26 -30.53 15.15
C ALA A 41 -5.67 -29.91 13.87
N GLY A 42 -5.87 -30.51 12.72
CA GLY A 42 -5.28 -30.08 11.44
C GLY A 42 -6.11 -29.08 10.63
N ASP A 43 -7.43 -29.10 10.74
CA ASP A 43 -8.29 -28.36 9.83
C ASP A 43 -8.78 -26.98 10.34
N ALA A 44 -8.71 -26.70 11.62
CA ALA A 44 -9.21 -25.43 12.15
C ALA A 44 -8.21 -24.27 12.04
N ALA A 45 -6.91 -24.54 11.85
CA ALA A 45 -5.89 -23.49 11.77
C ALA A 45 -5.69 -22.95 10.34
N SER A 46 -6.00 -23.74 9.32
CA SER A 46 -5.89 -23.31 7.92
C SER A 46 -6.99 -22.33 7.50
N SER A 47 -8.21 -22.52 7.99
CA SER A 47 -9.34 -21.69 7.59
C SER A 47 -9.32 -20.28 8.17
N ALA A 48 -8.64 -20.07 9.31
CA ALA A 48 -8.51 -18.76 9.92
C ALA A 48 -7.42 -17.88 9.25
N SER A 49 -6.42 -18.53 8.63
CA SER A 49 -5.34 -17.82 7.94
C SER A 49 -5.78 -17.28 6.57
N ASP A 50 -6.62 -18.02 5.86
CA ASP A 50 -7.10 -17.61 4.54
C ASP A 50 -8.12 -16.46 4.62
N ALA A 51 -9.00 -16.47 5.64
CA ALA A 51 -9.97 -15.40 5.83
C ALA A 51 -9.32 -14.06 6.28
N ALA A 52 -8.23 -14.11 7.06
CA ALA A 52 -7.47 -12.91 7.44
C ALA A 52 -6.59 -12.39 6.29
N GLY A 53 -6.15 -13.28 5.40
CA GLY A 53 -5.32 -12.92 4.23
C GLY A 53 -6.09 -12.16 3.16
N ASP A 54 -7.33 -12.52 2.89
CA ASP A 54 -8.15 -11.83 1.89
C ASP A 54 -8.67 -10.48 2.37
N ALA A 55 -9.06 -10.36 3.64
CA ALA A 55 -9.51 -9.08 4.20
C ALA A 55 -8.41 -8.01 4.26
N VAL A 56 -7.13 -8.41 4.35
CA VAL A 56 -5.99 -7.50 4.38
C VAL A 56 -5.56 -7.06 2.97
N LYS A 57 -5.85 -7.85 1.94
CA LYS A 57 -5.49 -7.50 0.55
C LYS A 57 -6.33 -6.38 -0.03
N ASP A 58 -7.54 -6.17 0.46
CA ASP A 58 -8.49 -5.21 -0.09
C ASP A 58 -8.56 -3.88 0.67
N ALA A 59 -8.00 -3.80 1.88
CA ALA A 59 -8.04 -2.59 2.69
C ALA A 59 -6.79 -1.72 2.47
N ILE A 60 -6.95 -0.66 1.70
CA ILE A 60 -5.92 0.38 1.49
C ILE A 60 -6.09 1.44 2.56
N SER A 61 -5.01 1.75 3.31
CA SER A 61 -5.07 2.85 4.28
C SER A 61 -5.19 4.21 3.59
N LYS A 62 -6.18 5.00 3.98
CA LYS A 62 -6.38 6.38 3.49
C LYS A 62 -5.15 7.25 3.69
N ALA A 63 -4.42 7.06 4.80
CA ALA A 63 -3.21 7.81 5.11
C ALA A 63 -2.09 7.65 4.08
N THR A 64 -2.16 6.62 3.22
CA THR A 64 -1.17 6.39 2.17
C THR A 64 -1.47 7.11 0.86
N ILE A 65 -2.65 7.74 0.74
CA ILE A 65 -3.09 8.44 -0.47
C ILE A 65 -2.98 9.95 -0.24
N PRO A 66 -2.03 10.64 -0.87
CA PRO A 66 -1.85 12.06 -0.67
C PRO A 66 -2.99 12.88 -1.31
N VAL A 67 -3.35 14.00 -0.67
CA VAL A 67 -4.31 14.98 -1.25
C VAL A 67 -3.70 15.65 -2.48
N GLY A 68 -4.45 15.76 -3.55
CA GLY A 68 -4.00 16.28 -4.85
C GLY A 68 -3.14 15.27 -5.63
N GLY A 69 -3.03 14.03 -5.15
CA GLY A 69 -2.23 12.96 -5.74
C GLY A 69 -2.94 11.62 -5.72
N GLY A 70 -2.16 10.54 -5.60
CA GLY A 70 -2.69 9.19 -5.57
C GLY A 70 -1.61 8.14 -5.35
N ARG A 71 -2.02 6.88 -5.35
CA ARG A 71 -1.14 5.72 -5.25
C ARG A 71 -1.55 4.63 -6.23
N ILE A 72 -0.56 3.99 -6.82
CA ILE A 72 -0.73 2.91 -7.78
C ILE A 72 -0.55 1.58 -7.08
N PHE A 73 -1.51 0.69 -7.26
CA PHE A 73 -1.53 -0.69 -6.78
C PHE A 73 -1.40 -1.59 -8.00
N ALA A 74 -0.15 -1.86 -8.38
CA ALA A 74 0.16 -2.53 -9.65
C ALA A 74 -0.38 -3.97 -9.71
N ASP A 75 -0.35 -4.69 -8.59
CA ASP A 75 -0.84 -6.07 -8.50
C ASP A 75 -2.35 -6.16 -8.74
N GLN A 76 -3.13 -5.22 -8.20
CA GLN A 76 -4.56 -5.10 -8.42
C GLN A 76 -4.91 -4.36 -9.71
N LYS A 77 -3.91 -3.79 -10.40
CA LYS A 77 -4.09 -2.93 -11.59
C LYS A 77 -5.05 -1.76 -11.33
N VAL A 78 -4.94 -1.15 -10.16
CA VAL A 78 -5.75 -0.02 -9.72
C VAL A 78 -4.87 1.14 -9.31
N VAL A 79 -5.31 2.35 -9.63
CA VAL A 79 -4.79 3.59 -9.06
C VAL A 79 -5.89 4.23 -8.23
N VAL A 80 -5.57 4.58 -6.98
CA VAL A 80 -6.46 5.34 -6.09
C VAL A 80 -5.93 6.75 -5.99
N THR A 81 -6.80 7.73 -6.19
CA THR A 81 -6.49 9.15 -6.13
C THR A 81 -7.28 9.83 -5.03
N GLN A 82 -6.79 10.97 -4.57
CA GLN A 82 -7.48 11.85 -3.62
C GLN A 82 -7.44 13.29 -4.15
N PRO A 83 -8.33 13.66 -5.08
CA PRO A 83 -8.33 15.01 -5.67
C PRO A 83 -8.47 16.12 -4.63
N THR A 84 -9.35 15.94 -3.66
CA THR A 84 -9.52 16.81 -2.50
C THR A 84 -9.56 15.98 -1.22
N SER A 85 -9.31 16.60 -0.08
CA SER A 85 -9.28 15.90 1.20
C SER A 85 -10.58 15.13 1.46
N GLY A 86 -10.47 13.79 1.64
CA GLY A 86 -11.60 12.90 1.89
C GLY A 86 -12.35 12.41 0.65
N ASP A 87 -12.07 12.94 -0.55
CA ASP A 87 -12.67 12.49 -1.81
C ASP A 87 -11.73 11.50 -2.50
N PHE A 88 -12.07 10.23 -2.43
CA PHE A 88 -11.27 9.16 -3.02
C PHE A 88 -11.91 8.66 -4.32
N LYS A 89 -11.10 8.54 -5.35
CA LYS A 89 -11.46 7.96 -6.64
C LYS A 89 -10.57 6.76 -6.93
N ALA A 90 -11.06 5.81 -7.70
CA ALA A 90 -10.23 4.75 -8.22
C ALA A 90 -10.44 4.55 -9.71
N PHE A 91 -9.37 4.23 -10.39
CA PHE A 91 -9.36 3.96 -11.82
C PHE A 91 -8.51 2.73 -12.11
N SER A 92 -8.71 2.16 -13.28
CA SER A 92 -7.76 1.17 -13.80
C SER A 92 -6.37 1.78 -13.92
N ALA A 93 -5.36 1.09 -13.40
CA ALA A 93 -3.96 1.48 -13.62
C ALA A 93 -3.43 1.05 -15.01
N VAL A 94 -4.29 0.48 -15.86
CA VAL A 94 -3.92 0.06 -17.21
C VAL A 94 -4.21 1.19 -18.20
N CYS A 95 -3.14 1.75 -18.75
CA CYS A 95 -3.20 2.82 -19.76
C CYS A 95 -3.98 2.36 -20.99
N THR A 96 -4.93 3.19 -21.42
CA THR A 96 -5.82 2.87 -22.55
C THR A 96 -5.17 3.01 -23.94
N HIS A 97 -3.90 3.44 -24.01
CA HIS A 97 -3.13 3.51 -25.25
C HIS A 97 -2.63 2.11 -25.68
N GLN A 98 -1.76 1.50 -24.87
CA GLN A 98 -1.14 0.20 -25.16
C GLN A 98 -1.00 -0.69 -23.92
N ASN A 99 -1.94 -0.59 -22.98
CA ASN A 99 -2.06 -1.44 -21.80
C ASN A 99 -0.84 -1.43 -20.84
N CYS A 100 0.04 -0.43 -20.93
CA CYS A 100 1.07 -0.23 -19.90
C CYS A 100 0.42 0.07 -18.55
N VAL A 101 1.04 -0.37 -17.46
CA VAL A 101 0.67 0.11 -16.13
C VAL A 101 1.14 1.55 -15.99
N VAL A 102 0.25 2.44 -15.52
CA VAL A 102 0.62 3.83 -15.21
C VAL A 102 1.71 3.86 -14.14
N SER A 103 2.57 4.86 -14.17
CA SER A 103 3.83 4.86 -13.43
C SER A 103 3.87 5.83 -12.25
N ASP A 104 3.05 6.88 -12.28
CA ASP A 104 3.12 7.99 -11.34
C ASP A 104 1.77 8.72 -11.22
N VAL A 105 1.54 9.37 -10.07
CA VAL A 105 0.43 10.29 -9.84
C VAL A 105 0.99 11.58 -9.26
N SER A 106 1.07 12.59 -10.07
CA SER A 106 1.64 13.89 -9.69
C SER A 106 1.00 15.03 -10.48
N ASN A 107 1.10 16.25 -9.98
CA ASN A 107 0.59 17.47 -10.62
C ASN A 107 -0.89 17.39 -11.04
N GLY A 108 -1.71 16.64 -10.30
CA GLY A 108 -3.14 16.46 -10.61
C GLY A 108 -3.38 15.54 -11.82
N THR A 109 -2.41 14.70 -12.17
CA THR A 109 -2.50 13.73 -13.27
C THR A 109 -2.01 12.34 -12.89
N ILE A 110 -2.59 11.32 -13.49
CA ILE A 110 -2.11 9.94 -13.50
C ILE A 110 -1.28 9.81 -14.78
N ASN A 111 -0.01 9.45 -14.64
CA ASN A 111 0.97 9.51 -15.72
C ASN A 111 1.39 8.11 -16.18
N CYS A 112 1.49 7.93 -17.49
CA CYS A 112 2.00 6.71 -18.11
C CYS A 112 3.36 6.97 -18.77
N ALA A 113 4.44 6.42 -18.19
CA ALA A 113 5.80 6.64 -18.69
C ALA A 113 6.09 5.97 -20.04
N CYS A 114 5.28 4.99 -20.48
CA CYS A 114 5.52 4.30 -21.74
C CYS A 114 5.50 5.24 -22.95
N HIS A 115 4.50 6.11 -23.04
CA HIS A 115 4.30 6.98 -24.19
C HIS A 115 3.83 8.40 -23.78
N GLY A 116 3.85 8.74 -22.49
CA GLY A 116 3.55 10.09 -22.00
C GLY A 116 2.07 10.45 -21.96
N SER A 117 1.15 9.46 -21.91
CA SER A 117 -0.27 9.74 -21.69
C SER A 117 -0.49 10.21 -20.26
N GLU A 118 -1.33 11.23 -20.08
CA GLU A 118 -1.71 11.80 -18.79
C GLU A 118 -3.23 11.82 -18.65
N TYR A 119 -3.71 11.48 -17.44
CA TYR A 119 -5.13 11.41 -17.13
C TYR A 119 -5.45 12.24 -15.89
N ASP A 120 -6.62 12.80 -15.86
CA ASP A 120 -7.10 13.61 -14.73
C ASP A 120 -7.37 12.75 -13.50
N ILE A 121 -6.92 13.18 -12.32
CA ILE A 121 -7.09 12.44 -11.06
C ILE A 121 -8.53 12.39 -10.54
N THR A 122 -9.42 13.26 -11.04
CA THR A 122 -10.81 13.37 -10.60
C THR A 122 -11.75 12.53 -11.45
N THR A 123 -11.50 12.51 -12.76
CA THR A 123 -12.42 11.95 -13.75
C THR A 123 -11.84 10.80 -14.57
N GLY A 124 -10.53 10.55 -14.47
CA GLY A 124 -9.85 9.59 -15.34
C GLY A 124 -9.75 10.03 -16.81
N ALA A 125 -10.26 11.20 -17.17
CA ALA A 125 -10.26 11.70 -18.56
C ALA A 125 -8.84 11.94 -19.06
N VAL A 126 -8.63 11.75 -20.38
CA VAL A 126 -7.34 12.05 -21.01
C VAL A 126 -7.09 13.56 -20.99
N LYS A 127 -5.98 13.98 -20.36
CA LYS A 127 -5.46 15.35 -20.42
C LYS A 127 -4.40 15.50 -21.51
N ARG A 128 -3.64 14.41 -21.75
CA ARG A 128 -2.59 14.38 -22.76
C ARG A 128 -2.49 12.97 -23.37
N GLY A 129 -2.45 12.91 -24.70
CA GLY A 129 -2.30 11.69 -25.46
C GLY A 129 -0.87 11.13 -25.38
N PRO A 130 -0.65 9.97 -26.02
CA PRO A 130 -1.41 9.42 -27.18
C PRO A 130 -2.69 8.62 -26.84
N ALA A 131 -3.01 8.35 -25.60
CA ALA A 131 -4.29 7.74 -25.26
C ALA A 131 -5.47 8.59 -25.75
N THR A 132 -6.55 7.94 -26.19
CA THR A 132 -7.77 8.59 -26.70
C THR A 132 -9.00 8.32 -25.86
N ARG A 133 -8.90 7.44 -24.86
CA ARG A 133 -9.99 7.04 -23.98
C ARG A 133 -9.60 7.26 -22.51
N ALA A 134 -10.57 7.66 -21.70
CA ALA A 134 -10.40 7.77 -20.26
C ALA A 134 -9.99 6.42 -19.62
N LEU A 135 -9.35 6.48 -18.45
CA LEU A 135 -9.16 5.31 -17.61
C LEU A 135 -10.52 4.82 -17.10
N PRO A 136 -10.81 3.52 -17.18
CA PRO A 136 -12.02 2.96 -16.59
C PRO A 136 -12.07 3.24 -15.08
N GLU A 137 -13.19 3.74 -14.61
CA GLU A 137 -13.44 3.94 -13.18
C GLU A 137 -13.61 2.58 -12.47
N LYS A 138 -13.15 2.51 -11.24
CA LYS A 138 -13.30 1.39 -10.32
C LYS A 138 -14.07 1.84 -9.10
N SER A 139 -14.96 0.98 -8.62
CA SER A 139 -15.71 1.29 -7.40
C SER A 139 -14.83 1.17 -6.17
N VAL A 140 -14.98 2.12 -5.24
CA VAL A 140 -14.31 2.11 -3.95
C VAL A 140 -15.32 2.32 -2.84
N THR A 141 -15.15 1.60 -1.76
CA THR A 141 -15.89 1.82 -0.51
C THR A 141 -14.92 2.33 0.55
N VAL A 142 -15.23 3.47 1.13
CA VAL A 142 -14.45 4.08 2.21
C VAL A 142 -15.10 3.73 3.54
N SER A 143 -14.39 3.06 4.43
CA SER A 143 -14.88 2.67 5.76
C SER A 143 -13.80 2.91 6.82
N GLY A 144 -14.13 3.70 7.83
CA GLY A 144 -13.14 4.11 8.84
C GLY A 144 -11.90 4.70 8.17
N ASP A 145 -10.72 4.15 8.44
CA ASP A 145 -9.45 4.55 7.85
C ASP A 145 -9.04 3.72 6.63
N GLY A 146 -9.90 2.83 6.17
CA GLY A 146 -9.67 1.94 5.03
C GLY A 146 -10.44 2.32 3.77
N ILE A 147 -9.88 1.90 2.63
CA ILE A 147 -10.49 1.95 1.30
C ILE A 147 -10.51 0.52 0.78
N THR A 148 -11.67 0.01 0.41
CA THR A 148 -11.84 -1.30 -0.20
C THR A 148 -12.20 -1.12 -1.68
N LEU A 149 -11.57 -1.90 -2.55
CA LEU A 149 -11.87 -1.97 -3.96
C LEU A 149 -13.00 -3.00 -4.18
N THR A 150 -14.01 -2.66 -4.95
CA THR A 150 -15.15 -3.53 -5.27
C THR A 150 -15.35 -3.66 -6.77
#